data_76da598d4629f2471c95eb6d394040a8
#
_entry.id   76da598d4629f2471c95eb6d394040a8
#
_cell.length_a   1.000
_cell.length_b   1.000
_cell.length_c   1.000
_cell.angle_alpha   90.00
_cell.angle_beta   90.00
_cell.angle_gamma   90.00
#
_symmetry.space_group_name_H-M   'P 1'
#
loop_
_entity.id
_entity.type
_entity.pdbx_description
1 polymer ?
#
loop_
_entity_poly.entity_id
_entity_poly.type
_entity_poly.pdbx_seq_one_letter_code
_entity_poly.pdbx_strand_id
1 'polypeptide(L)'
;MKLNVENFKSVLQKATLNFSIESVQLKLTADKIQSRMLMQNSKDAIVILDVPNDVFELKKVVDFTLNFSEPSISVMPYLTLIESDEEVDVRVFDEKITITSGNQKSNIFFCSPNVVTTFSASAPRDNVNYFVSFDLNKSFVIDFNKIKKIGMRFGKIYFTVINKVFAMETTDKLNPYSNTLKFDLLQNVKEDDLSLCFDYR
;
A
#
# COMPACT_ATOMS: atom_id res chain seq x y z
N MET A 1 2.19 18.36 18.96
CA MET A 1 2.52 18.40 17.53
C MET A 1 1.23 18.52 16.73
N LYS A 2 1.30 19.07 15.53
CA LYS A 2 0.14 19.14 14.65
C LYS A 2 0.07 17.91 13.76
N LEU A 3 -1.13 17.52 13.35
CA LEU A 3 -1.40 16.37 12.48
C LEU A 3 -2.09 16.85 11.21
N ASN A 4 -1.53 16.48 10.06
CA ASN A 4 -2.26 16.53 8.81
C ASN A 4 -3.06 15.22 8.66
N VAL A 5 -4.37 15.31 8.90
CA VAL A 5 -5.27 14.15 8.95
C VAL A 5 -5.38 13.44 7.62
N GLU A 6 -5.48 14.17 6.51
CA GLU A 6 -5.62 13.58 5.17
C GLU A 6 -4.35 12.83 4.74
N ASN A 7 -3.18 13.43 5.02
CA ASN A 7 -1.91 12.76 4.76
C ASN A 7 -1.76 11.50 5.63
N PHE A 8 -2.19 11.55 6.89
CA PHE A 8 -2.14 10.38 7.76
C PHE A 8 -3.05 9.24 7.29
N LYS A 9 -4.29 9.56 6.87
CA LYS A 9 -5.20 8.59 6.23
C LYS A 9 -4.54 7.96 5.00
N SER A 10 -3.95 8.78 4.13
CA SER A 10 -3.26 8.32 2.91
C SER A 10 -2.08 7.39 3.22
N VAL A 11 -1.27 7.72 4.23
CA VAL A 11 -0.14 6.88 4.66
C VAL A 11 -0.63 5.53 5.19
N LEU A 12 -1.67 5.52 6.03
CA LEU A 12 -2.27 4.28 6.54
C LEU A 12 -2.80 3.40 5.39
N GLN A 13 -3.55 3.98 4.46
CA GLN A 13 -4.07 3.25 3.30
C GLN A 13 -2.96 2.64 2.44
N LYS A 14 -1.91 3.40 2.16
CA LYS A 14 -0.76 2.92 1.38
C LYS A 14 0.01 1.82 2.12
N ALA A 15 0.29 2.01 3.41
CA ALA A 15 1.05 1.06 4.22
C ALA A 15 0.30 -0.27 4.42
N THR A 16 -1.02 -0.26 4.34
CA THR A 16 -1.87 -1.45 4.52
C THR A 16 -2.46 -2.00 3.22
N LEU A 17 -2.02 -1.53 2.05
CA LEU A 17 -2.66 -1.86 0.77
C LEU A 17 -4.17 -1.67 0.80
N ASN A 18 -4.59 -0.49 1.20
CA ASN A 18 -6.00 -0.15 1.40
C ASN A 18 -6.72 -1.12 2.34
N PHE A 19 -6.07 -1.38 3.50
CA PHE A 19 -6.54 -2.26 4.59
C PHE A 19 -6.63 -3.75 4.27
N SER A 20 -5.98 -4.19 3.20
CA SER A 20 -5.78 -5.63 2.94
C SER A 20 -4.77 -6.26 3.91
N ILE A 21 -3.94 -5.46 4.56
CA ILE A 21 -3.05 -5.86 5.64
C ILE A 21 -3.66 -5.36 6.95
N GLU A 22 -3.96 -6.31 7.85
CA GLU A 22 -4.74 -6.07 9.07
C GLU A 22 -3.97 -5.33 10.18
N SER A 23 -2.64 -5.24 10.06
CA SER A 23 -1.83 -4.52 11.05
C SER A 23 -0.79 -3.66 10.38
N VAL A 24 -0.34 -2.59 11.02
CA VAL A 24 0.67 -1.69 10.48
C VAL A 24 1.63 -1.19 11.55
N GLN A 25 2.91 -1.12 11.16
CA GLN A 25 3.94 -0.39 11.89
C GLN A 25 4.41 0.79 11.06
N LEU A 26 4.34 1.97 11.64
CA LEU A 26 4.90 3.20 11.08
C LEU A 26 6.07 3.65 11.96
N LYS A 27 7.25 3.72 11.40
CA LYS A 27 8.44 4.32 12.02
C LYS A 27 8.55 5.75 11.53
N LEU A 28 8.49 6.69 12.45
CA LEU A 28 8.51 8.11 12.16
C LEU A 28 9.81 8.73 12.64
N THR A 29 10.41 9.49 11.76
CA THR A 29 11.53 10.39 12.06
C THR A 29 11.12 11.83 11.71
N ALA A 30 11.98 12.80 11.97
CA ALA A 30 11.71 14.18 11.59
C ALA A 30 11.41 14.32 10.08
N ASP A 31 12.11 13.57 9.24
CA ASP A 31 12.13 13.78 7.80
C ASP A 31 11.26 12.77 7.03
N LYS A 32 10.99 11.60 7.59
CA LYS A 32 10.33 10.51 6.87
C LYS A 32 9.47 9.61 7.73
N ILE A 33 8.53 8.95 7.05
CA ILE A 33 7.72 7.86 7.58
C ILE A 33 8.09 6.59 6.81
N GLN A 34 8.38 5.53 7.54
CA GLN A 34 8.75 4.23 6.99
C GLN A 34 7.80 3.15 7.47
N SER A 35 7.45 2.25 6.57
CA SER A 35 6.74 1.01 6.90
C SER A 35 7.31 -0.16 6.11
N ARG A 36 7.39 -1.32 6.76
CA ARG A 36 7.89 -2.58 6.21
C ARG A 36 6.94 -3.68 6.64
N MET A 37 5.92 -3.93 5.83
CA MET A 37 4.84 -4.84 6.18
C MET A 37 4.84 -6.07 5.29
N LEU A 38 4.50 -7.20 5.88
CA LEU A 38 4.27 -8.46 5.19
C LEU A 38 2.79 -8.84 5.35
N MET A 39 2.15 -9.23 4.26
CA MET A 39 0.79 -9.74 4.31
C MET A 39 0.74 -11.06 5.10
N GLN A 40 -0.02 -11.08 6.20
CA GLN A 40 0.03 -12.19 7.16
C GLN A 40 -0.53 -13.51 6.60
N ASN A 41 -1.62 -13.44 5.85
CA ASN A 41 -2.38 -14.62 5.45
C ASN A 41 -1.77 -15.38 4.27
N SER A 42 -1.17 -14.69 3.31
CA SER A 42 -0.60 -15.31 2.11
C SER A 42 0.92 -15.24 2.06
N LYS A 43 1.52 -14.26 2.76
CA LYS A 43 2.94 -13.86 2.65
C LYS A 43 3.37 -13.50 1.22
N ASP A 44 2.41 -13.25 0.34
CA ASP A 44 2.63 -13.03 -1.10
C ASP A 44 2.86 -11.56 -1.41
N ALA A 45 2.57 -10.67 -0.47
CA ALA A 45 2.73 -9.24 -0.65
C ALA A 45 3.59 -8.62 0.45
N ILE A 46 4.53 -7.80 0.03
CA ILE A 46 5.40 -7.00 0.88
C ILE A 46 5.14 -5.53 0.57
N VAL A 47 4.94 -4.73 1.60
CA VAL A 47 4.84 -3.28 1.48
C VAL A 47 6.11 -2.63 2.00
N ILE A 48 6.75 -1.86 1.13
CA ILE A 48 7.85 -0.98 1.47
C ILE A 48 7.37 0.45 1.23
N LEU A 49 7.19 1.20 2.31
CA LEU A 49 6.80 2.59 2.26
C LEU A 49 7.94 3.45 2.83
N ASP A 50 8.42 4.38 2.04
CA ASP A 50 9.34 5.44 2.45
C ASP A 50 8.80 6.75 1.87
N VAL A 51 8.22 7.59 2.72
CA VAL A 51 7.62 8.87 2.31
C VAL A 51 8.14 9.99 3.19
N PRO A 52 8.19 11.24 2.68
CA PRO A 52 8.46 12.41 3.52
C PRO A 52 7.48 12.48 4.69
N ASN A 53 7.93 13.02 5.81
CA ASN A 53 7.05 13.26 6.95
C ASN A 53 6.30 14.59 6.77
N ASP A 54 5.24 14.56 5.99
CA ASP A 54 4.26 15.65 5.82
C ASP A 54 2.97 15.42 6.63
N VAL A 55 2.99 14.40 7.49
CA VAL A 55 1.88 13.99 8.35
C VAL A 55 1.93 14.69 9.70
N PHE A 56 3.11 14.75 10.31
CA PHE A 56 3.30 15.31 11.65
C PHE A 56 4.28 16.48 11.62
N GLU A 57 3.81 17.64 12.08
CA GLU A 57 4.70 18.77 12.34
C GLU A 57 5.42 18.54 13.69
N LEU A 58 6.62 17.99 13.62
CA LEU A 58 7.45 17.70 14.78
C LEU A 58 8.20 18.96 15.23
N LYS A 59 7.93 19.44 16.44
CA LYS A 59 8.66 20.56 17.04
C LYS A 59 10.06 20.19 17.56
N LYS A 60 10.33 18.89 17.70
CA LYS A 60 11.63 18.32 18.11
C LYS A 60 11.87 17.03 17.32
N VAL A 61 13.12 16.73 17.06
CA VAL A 61 13.54 15.45 16.47
C VAL A 61 13.30 14.35 17.51
N VAL A 62 12.23 13.64 17.38
CA VAL A 62 11.90 12.48 18.22
C VAL A 62 11.49 11.35 17.29
N ASP A 63 12.25 10.29 17.30
CA ASP A 63 11.89 9.07 16.58
C ASP A 63 10.87 8.28 17.40
N PHE A 64 9.77 7.88 16.80
CA PHE A 64 8.79 7.03 17.46
C PHE A 64 8.15 6.04 16.48
N THR A 65 7.58 4.99 17.06
CA THR A 65 6.94 3.92 16.29
C THR A 65 5.48 3.80 16.68
N LEU A 66 4.60 3.81 15.70
CA LEU A 66 3.16 3.58 15.87
C LEU A 66 2.82 2.18 15.37
N ASN A 67 2.15 1.39 16.20
CA ASN A 67 1.70 0.04 15.86
C ASN A 67 0.18 -0.01 15.98
N PHE A 68 -0.52 -0.29 14.88
CA PHE A 68 -1.97 -0.41 14.88
C PHE A 68 -2.39 -1.79 14.39
N SER A 69 -3.35 -2.40 15.08
CA SER A 69 -4.12 -3.54 14.60
C SER A 69 -5.42 -3.06 14.00
N GLU A 70 -5.83 -3.63 12.89
CA GLU A 70 -7.08 -3.31 12.19
C GLU A 70 -7.32 -1.79 12.03
N PRO A 71 -6.39 -1.04 11.40
CA PRO A 71 -6.48 0.42 11.37
C PRO A 71 -7.74 0.94 10.67
N SER A 72 -8.38 0.15 9.81
CA SER A 72 -9.71 0.46 9.25
C SER A 72 -10.81 0.61 10.31
N ILE A 73 -10.68 -0.10 11.43
CA ILE A 73 -11.65 -0.12 12.53
C ILE A 73 -11.13 0.70 13.72
N SER A 74 -9.85 0.56 14.05
CA SER A 74 -9.27 1.15 15.26
C SER A 74 -8.79 2.60 15.11
N VAL A 75 -8.53 3.06 13.87
CA VAL A 75 -7.95 4.39 13.62
C VAL A 75 -8.83 5.23 12.70
N MET A 76 -9.19 4.68 11.53
CA MET A 76 -9.89 5.44 10.48
C MET A 76 -11.21 6.07 10.92
N PRO A 77 -12.08 5.43 11.72
CA PRO A 77 -13.32 6.06 12.18
C PRO A 77 -13.08 7.35 12.96
N TYR A 78 -12.04 7.37 13.79
CA TYR A 78 -11.69 8.58 14.58
C TYR A 78 -11.14 9.71 13.70
N LEU A 79 -10.37 9.37 12.67
CA LEU A 79 -9.83 10.34 11.72
C LEU A 79 -10.91 10.89 10.78
N THR A 80 -11.95 10.11 10.46
CA THR A 80 -13.05 10.56 9.59
C THR A 80 -14.03 11.51 10.28
N LEU A 81 -14.06 11.53 11.61
CA LEU A 81 -14.88 12.46 12.38
C LEU A 81 -14.26 13.87 12.50
N ILE A 82 -13.00 14.02 12.10
CA ILE A 82 -12.28 15.29 12.14
C ILE A 82 -12.53 16.02 10.82
N GLU A 83 -13.02 17.25 10.89
CA GLU A 83 -13.22 18.08 9.71
C GLU A 83 -11.87 18.50 9.10
N SER A 84 -11.81 18.63 7.79
CA SER A 84 -10.56 18.87 7.05
C SER A 84 -9.85 20.18 7.40
N ASP A 85 -10.60 21.16 7.86
CA ASP A 85 -10.11 22.53 8.16
C ASP A 85 -9.76 22.72 9.63
N GLU A 86 -9.96 21.71 10.48
CA GLU A 86 -9.65 21.79 11.90
C GLU A 86 -8.16 21.63 12.19
N GLU A 87 -7.63 22.47 13.04
CA GLU A 87 -6.31 22.26 13.63
C GLU A 87 -6.33 21.05 14.58
N VAL A 88 -5.50 20.08 14.30
CA VAL A 88 -5.44 18.82 15.05
C VAL A 88 -4.15 18.74 15.85
N ASP A 89 -4.31 18.73 17.16
CA ASP A 89 -3.19 18.50 18.07
C ASP A 89 -3.04 17.03 18.42
N VAL A 90 -1.79 16.57 18.42
CA VAL A 90 -1.45 15.18 18.73
C VAL A 90 -0.42 15.11 19.86
N ARG A 91 -0.65 14.15 20.76
CA ARG A 91 0.34 13.72 21.75
C ARG A 91 0.55 12.22 21.65
N VAL A 92 1.79 11.80 21.52
CA VAL A 92 2.20 10.40 21.51
C VAL A 92 2.65 10.01 22.90
N PHE A 93 2.15 8.89 23.39
CA PHE A 93 2.52 8.23 24.64
C PHE A 93 3.03 6.81 24.30
N ASP A 94 3.57 6.11 25.25
CA ASP A 94 4.13 4.75 25.03
C ASP A 94 3.07 3.76 24.53
N GLU A 95 1.82 3.91 24.95
CA GLU A 95 0.74 2.96 24.67
C GLU A 95 -0.33 3.50 23.69
N LYS A 96 -0.32 4.78 23.39
CA LYS A 96 -1.38 5.43 22.62
C LYS A 96 -0.96 6.73 21.97
N ILE A 97 -1.73 7.11 20.99
CA ILE A 97 -1.78 8.47 20.44
C ILE A 97 -3.08 9.14 20.90
N THR A 98 -2.99 10.35 21.39
CA THR A 98 -4.16 11.19 21.70
C THR A 98 -4.28 12.27 20.64
N ILE A 99 -5.41 12.33 19.98
CA ILE A 99 -5.75 13.31 18.93
C ILE A 99 -6.80 14.25 19.53
N THR A 100 -6.56 15.55 19.41
CA THR A 100 -7.49 16.60 19.91
C THR A 100 -7.79 17.57 18.78
N SER A 101 -9.08 17.77 18.48
CA SER A 101 -9.58 18.72 17.49
C SER A 101 -10.79 19.43 18.11
N GLY A 102 -10.72 20.74 18.28
CA GLY A 102 -11.75 21.50 18.98
C GLY A 102 -12.09 20.90 20.35
N ASN A 103 -13.36 20.53 20.55
CA ASN A 103 -13.87 19.88 21.75
C ASN A 103 -13.75 18.34 21.73
N GLN A 104 -13.32 17.76 20.62
CA GLN A 104 -13.17 16.32 20.47
C GLN A 104 -11.80 15.85 20.95
N LYS A 105 -11.78 14.77 21.71
CA LYS A 105 -10.55 14.11 22.14
C LYS A 105 -10.68 12.61 21.94
N SER A 106 -9.80 12.05 21.13
CA SER A 106 -9.73 10.62 20.81
C SER A 106 -8.42 10.01 21.31
N ASN A 107 -8.52 8.86 21.95
CA ASN A 107 -7.36 8.06 22.34
C ASN A 107 -7.34 6.80 21.45
N ILE A 108 -6.28 6.61 20.69
CA ILE A 108 -6.07 5.44 19.85
C ILE A 108 -4.90 4.65 20.43
N PHE A 109 -5.17 3.45 20.91
CA PHE A 109 -4.18 2.60 21.56
C PHE A 109 -3.35 1.84 20.53
N PHE A 110 -2.08 1.65 20.84
CA PHE A 110 -1.18 0.84 20.05
C PHE A 110 -1.38 -0.65 20.38
N CYS A 111 -1.22 -1.50 19.37
CA CYS A 111 -1.12 -2.93 19.62
C CYS A 111 0.32 -3.31 19.99
N SER A 112 0.48 -4.49 20.57
CA SER A 112 1.81 -5.04 20.82
C SER A 112 2.60 -5.17 19.51
N PRO A 113 3.90 -4.81 19.48
CA PRO A 113 4.75 -5.00 18.30
C PRO A 113 4.73 -6.44 17.76
N ASN A 114 4.49 -7.42 18.60
CA ASN A 114 4.43 -8.85 18.21
C ASN A 114 3.20 -9.21 17.36
N VAL A 115 2.17 -8.35 17.36
CA VAL A 115 0.98 -8.53 16.52
C VAL A 115 1.26 -8.10 15.09
N VAL A 116 2.25 -7.23 14.89
CA VAL A 116 2.57 -6.65 13.60
C VAL A 116 3.64 -7.48 12.90
N THR A 117 3.31 -8.05 11.76
CA THR A 117 4.26 -8.80 10.96
C THR A 117 5.07 -7.86 10.08
N THR A 118 6.28 -7.58 10.52
CA THR A 118 7.26 -6.78 9.77
C THR A 118 8.34 -7.68 9.18
N PHE A 119 9.05 -7.18 8.20
CA PHE A 119 10.25 -7.83 7.70
C PHE A 119 11.45 -6.88 7.72
N SER A 120 12.63 -7.42 7.96
CA SER A 120 13.89 -6.70 7.87
C SER A 120 14.47 -6.91 6.47
N ALA A 121 13.98 -6.19 5.49
CA ALA A 121 14.65 -6.15 4.19
C ALA A 121 15.10 -4.72 3.91
N SER A 122 16.32 -4.59 3.52
CA SER A 122 16.78 -3.47 2.70
C SER A 122 15.92 -3.41 1.42
N ALA A 123 15.83 -2.24 0.79
CA ALA A 123 15.22 -2.07 -0.53
C ALA A 123 15.59 -3.21 -1.50
N PRO A 124 14.78 -3.47 -2.53
CA PRO A 124 15.10 -4.49 -3.54
C PRO A 124 16.57 -4.41 -3.90
N ARG A 125 17.25 -5.55 -3.91
CA ARG A 125 18.70 -5.57 -4.16
C ARG A 125 18.96 -4.92 -5.53
N ASP A 126 19.87 -3.97 -5.58
CA ASP A 126 20.26 -3.27 -6.81
C ASP A 126 20.76 -4.21 -7.94
N ASN A 127 21.03 -5.47 -7.60
CA ASN A 127 21.58 -6.50 -8.48
C ASN A 127 20.54 -7.53 -8.95
N VAL A 128 19.24 -7.26 -8.82
CA VAL A 128 18.21 -8.14 -9.39
C VAL A 128 18.10 -7.85 -10.88
N ASN A 129 18.40 -8.86 -11.72
CA ASN A 129 18.10 -8.79 -13.15
C ASN A 129 16.58 -8.91 -13.33
N TYR A 130 15.93 -7.79 -13.55
CA TYR A 130 14.52 -7.78 -13.92
C TYR A 130 14.34 -8.14 -15.39
N PHE A 131 13.46 -9.09 -15.68
CA PHE A 131 13.06 -9.42 -17.04
C PHE A 131 12.23 -8.32 -17.68
N VAL A 132 11.38 -7.69 -16.88
CA VAL A 132 10.52 -6.58 -17.27
C VAL A 132 10.57 -5.50 -16.22
N SER A 133 10.71 -4.26 -16.66
CA SER A 133 10.55 -3.06 -15.83
C SER A 133 9.59 -2.11 -16.54
N PHE A 134 8.62 -1.57 -15.84
CA PHE A 134 7.65 -0.65 -16.43
C PHE A 134 7.19 0.40 -15.43
N ASP A 135 6.76 1.55 -15.95
CA ASP A 135 6.27 2.64 -15.15
C ASP A 135 4.77 2.52 -14.88
N LEU A 136 4.39 2.66 -13.62
CA LEU A 136 2.99 2.72 -13.19
C LEU A 136 2.41 4.11 -13.47
N ASN A 137 2.26 4.44 -14.73
CA ASN A 137 1.65 5.71 -15.13
C ASN A 137 0.10 5.65 -15.05
N LYS A 138 -0.54 6.82 -15.23
CA LYS A 138 -2.00 6.94 -15.14
C LYS A 138 -2.74 6.05 -16.15
N SER A 139 -2.19 5.89 -17.35
CA SER A 139 -2.78 5.02 -18.38
C SER A 139 -2.77 3.56 -17.94
N PHE A 140 -1.63 3.07 -17.42
CA PHE A 140 -1.53 1.72 -16.88
C PHE A 140 -2.58 1.47 -15.79
N VAL A 141 -2.74 2.39 -14.84
CA VAL A 141 -3.72 2.24 -13.74
C VAL A 141 -5.15 2.17 -14.28
N ILE A 142 -5.49 2.98 -15.28
CA ILE A 142 -6.81 2.96 -15.92
C ILE A 142 -7.05 1.59 -16.59
N ASP A 143 -6.11 1.11 -17.36
CA ASP A 143 -6.25 -0.15 -18.11
C ASP A 143 -6.20 -1.36 -17.18
N PHE A 144 -5.37 -1.32 -16.13
CA PHE A 144 -5.39 -2.31 -15.07
C PHE A 144 -6.75 -2.39 -14.37
N ASN A 145 -7.39 -1.26 -14.07
CA ASN A 145 -8.73 -1.25 -13.48
C ASN A 145 -9.82 -1.78 -14.41
N LYS A 146 -9.67 -1.62 -15.73
CA LYS A 146 -10.59 -2.24 -16.71
C LYS A 146 -10.42 -3.76 -16.73
N ILE A 147 -9.18 -4.22 -16.83
CA ILE A 147 -8.87 -5.66 -16.87
C ILE A 147 -9.30 -6.35 -15.57
N LYS A 148 -9.10 -5.68 -14.43
CA LYS A 148 -9.54 -6.14 -13.13
C LYS A 148 -11.02 -6.44 -13.07
N LYS A 149 -11.88 -5.56 -13.58
CA LYS A 149 -13.36 -5.75 -13.59
C LYS A 149 -13.78 -7.00 -14.34
N ILE A 150 -13.09 -7.34 -15.42
CA ILE A 150 -13.38 -8.54 -16.22
C ILE A 150 -12.67 -9.75 -15.63
N GLY A 151 -11.43 -9.58 -15.18
CA GLY A 151 -10.61 -10.62 -14.56
C GLY A 151 -11.22 -11.23 -13.31
N MET A 152 -12.07 -10.49 -12.58
CA MET A 152 -12.82 -11.02 -11.45
C MET A 152 -13.65 -12.27 -11.80
N ARG A 153 -14.08 -12.42 -13.06
CA ARG A 153 -14.82 -13.61 -13.53
C ARG A 153 -13.91 -14.82 -13.72
N PHE A 154 -12.66 -14.59 -14.11
CA PHE A 154 -11.68 -15.64 -14.42
C PHE A 154 -10.69 -15.90 -13.26
N GLY A 155 -10.66 -14.98 -12.28
CA GLY A 155 -9.77 -15.05 -11.12
C GLY A 155 -8.29 -14.85 -11.44
N LYS A 156 -7.93 -14.49 -12.69
CA LYS A 156 -6.53 -14.42 -13.12
C LYS A 156 -6.28 -13.25 -14.08
N ILE A 157 -5.12 -12.61 -13.90
CA ILE A 157 -4.55 -11.64 -14.84
C ILE A 157 -3.17 -12.16 -15.26
N TYR A 158 -2.93 -12.16 -16.53
CA TYR A 158 -1.65 -12.57 -17.13
C TYR A 158 -0.90 -11.33 -17.60
N PHE A 159 0.39 -11.28 -17.27
CA PHE A 159 1.33 -10.36 -17.89
C PHE A 159 2.19 -11.18 -18.85
N THR A 160 2.16 -10.83 -20.12
CA THR A 160 2.85 -11.58 -21.18
C THR A 160 3.78 -10.68 -21.94
N VAL A 161 4.90 -11.25 -22.36
CA VAL A 161 5.79 -10.64 -23.35
C VAL A 161 5.85 -11.59 -24.54
N ILE A 162 5.37 -11.15 -25.68
CA ILE A 162 5.39 -11.90 -26.93
C ILE A 162 5.88 -10.95 -28.03
N ASN A 163 6.88 -11.35 -28.77
CA ASN A 163 7.52 -10.54 -29.83
C ASN A 163 7.93 -9.15 -29.29
N LYS A 164 8.47 -9.10 -28.09
CA LYS A 164 8.86 -7.85 -27.37
C LYS A 164 7.70 -6.90 -27.07
N VAL A 165 6.48 -7.34 -27.17
CA VAL A 165 5.29 -6.60 -26.74
C VAL A 165 4.90 -7.07 -25.36
N PHE A 166 4.96 -6.16 -24.39
CA PHE A 166 4.46 -6.40 -23.03
C PHE A 166 2.97 -6.12 -22.99
N ALA A 167 2.20 -7.07 -22.50
CA ALA A 167 0.74 -6.96 -22.44
C ALA A 167 0.16 -7.44 -21.12
N MET A 168 -0.98 -6.88 -20.75
CA MET A 168 -1.89 -7.41 -19.73
C MET A 168 -3.05 -8.13 -20.41
N GLU A 169 -3.37 -9.31 -19.93
CA GLU A 169 -4.46 -10.13 -20.48
C GLU A 169 -5.26 -10.78 -19.36
N THR A 170 -6.58 -10.89 -19.55
CA THR A 170 -7.44 -11.74 -18.73
C THR A 170 -8.30 -12.63 -19.62
N THR A 171 -8.28 -13.92 -19.34
CA THR A 171 -9.03 -14.95 -20.04
C THR A 171 -9.03 -16.23 -19.20
N ASP A 172 -9.93 -17.16 -19.53
CA ASP A 172 -9.81 -18.53 -19.05
C ASP A 172 -8.98 -19.36 -20.01
N LYS A 173 -7.71 -19.55 -19.71
CA LYS A 173 -6.78 -20.33 -20.58
C LYS A 173 -7.13 -21.82 -20.66
N LEU A 174 -7.99 -22.32 -19.81
CA LEU A 174 -8.47 -23.71 -19.86
C LEU A 174 -9.61 -23.87 -20.86
N ASN A 175 -10.28 -22.77 -21.24
CA ASN A 175 -11.36 -22.77 -22.21
C ASN A 175 -10.94 -22.02 -23.48
N PRO A 176 -10.67 -22.72 -24.59
CA PRO A 176 -10.20 -22.09 -25.85
C PRO A 176 -11.24 -21.16 -26.48
N TYR A 177 -12.48 -21.22 -26.04
CA TYR A 177 -13.58 -20.33 -26.48
C TYR A 177 -13.85 -19.18 -25.51
N SER A 178 -12.98 -18.98 -24.52
CA SER A 178 -13.13 -17.90 -23.56
C SER A 178 -12.90 -16.54 -24.21
N ASN A 179 -13.71 -15.58 -23.80
CA ASN A 179 -13.46 -14.19 -24.17
C ASN A 179 -12.15 -13.70 -23.57
N THR A 180 -11.40 -12.95 -24.34
CA THR A 180 -10.12 -12.37 -23.93
C THR A 180 -10.21 -10.85 -23.94
N LEU A 181 -9.70 -10.22 -22.90
CA LEU A 181 -9.39 -8.79 -22.91
C LEU A 181 -7.88 -8.62 -22.76
N LYS A 182 -7.28 -7.93 -23.71
CA LYS A 182 -5.84 -7.68 -23.76
C LYS A 182 -5.56 -6.19 -23.93
N PHE A 183 -4.54 -5.70 -23.23
CA PHE A 183 -3.97 -4.37 -23.41
C PHE A 183 -2.49 -4.50 -23.67
N ASP A 184 -2.04 -4.02 -24.83
CA ASP A 184 -0.62 -3.92 -25.13
C ASP A 184 -0.05 -2.69 -24.40
N LEU A 185 0.97 -2.92 -23.61
CA LEU A 185 1.65 -1.89 -22.82
C LEU A 185 2.90 -1.46 -23.61
N LEU A 186 2.93 -0.19 -24.00
CA LEU A 186 4.07 0.38 -24.74
C LEU A 186 5.25 0.57 -23.78
N GLN A 187 6.02 -0.48 -23.58
CA GLN A 187 7.16 -0.50 -22.65
C GLN A 187 8.35 -1.20 -23.30
N ASN A 188 9.55 -0.76 -22.94
CA ASN A 188 10.77 -1.41 -23.38
C ASN A 188 10.98 -2.74 -22.64
N VAL A 189 10.97 -3.84 -23.35
CA VAL A 189 11.16 -5.17 -22.80
C VAL A 189 12.50 -5.73 -23.24
N LYS A 190 13.25 -6.29 -22.30
CA LYS A 190 14.59 -6.86 -22.60
C LYS A 190 14.54 -8.29 -23.13
N GLU A 191 13.56 -9.05 -22.69
CA GLU A 191 13.43 -10.47 -23.03
C GLU A 191 12.09 -10.76 -23.71
N ASP A 192 12.02 -11.86 -24.44
CA ASP A 192 10.85 -12.35 -25.15
C ASP A 192 10.31 -13.62 -24.49
N ASP A 193 9.05 -13.98 -24.78
CA ASP A 193 8.39 -15.21 -24.35
C ASP A 193 8.23 -15.38 -22.81
N LEU A 194 7.89 -14.28 -22.13
CA LEU A 194 7.55 -14.31 -20.72
C LEU A 194 6.03 -14.38 -20.52
N SER A 195 5.58 -15.24 -19.61
CA SER A 195 4.19 -15.23 -19.13
C SER A 195 4.15 -15.36 -17.62
N LEU A 196 3.65 -14.32 -16.94
CA LEU A 196 3.43 -14.30 -15.51
C LEU A 196 1.92 -14.28 -15.23
N CYS A 197 1.48 -15.13 -14.33
CA CYS A 197 0.08 -15.23 -13.93
C CYS A 197 -0.08 -14.76 -12.49
N PHE A 198 -0.98 -13.81 -12.28
CA PHE A 198 -1.38 -13.35 -10.95
C PHE A 198 -2.79 -13.84 -10.64
N ASP A 199 -2.95 -14.54 -9.52
CA ASP A 199 -4.26 -14.89 -8.99
C ASP A 199 -4.91 -13.62 -8.43
N TYR A 200 -6.17 -13.42 -8.75
CA TYR A 200 -6.89 -12.20 -8.38
C TYR A 200 -7.75 -12.41 -7.11
N ARG A 201 -7.62 -13.51 -6.45
CA ARG A 201 -8.37 -13.79 -5.22
C ARG A 201 -7.86 -13.04 -4.03
#